data_09ba92bc2a6022d1f8d472b98248b0c9
#
_entry.id   09ba92bc2a6022d1f8d472b98248b0c9
#
_cell.length_a   1.000
_cell.length_b   1.000
_cell.length_c   1.000
_cell.angle_alpha   90.00
_cell.angle_beta   90.00
_cell.angle_gamma   90.00
#
_symmetry.space_group_name_H-M   'P 1'
#
loop_
_entity.id
_entity.type
_entity.pdbx_description
1 polymer ?
#
loop_
_entity_poly.entity_id
_entity_poly.type
_entity_poly.pdbx_seq_one_letter_code
_entity_poly.pdbx_strand_id
1 'polypeptide(L)'
;MEHKYLFVAVDAALKAGEEILSIYTDPASDFEIERKADHSPLTIADRKAHVTIATILDETPFPVLSEEGKHLEYDTRRNWDVMWIVDPLDGTKEFIKRNGEFTVNIALVKAGVPIIGVIYLPVKKELYFAGQEIGAYKLSGITTLEDDATLDKLVAASVPVSYTHLRAHETRGNL
;
A
#
# COMPACT_ATOMS: atom_id res chain seq x y z
N MET A 1 -3.62 -19.53 6.66
CA MET A 1 -4.02 -19.06 5.31
C MET A 1 -3.71 -17.57 5.14
N GLU A 2 -3.99 -16.73 6.15
CA GLU A 2 -3.75 -15.27 6.11
C GLU A 2 -2.28 -14.89 5.97
N HIS A 3 -1.37 -15.63 6.61
CA HIS A 3 0.07 -15.32 6.55
C HIS A 3 0.62 -15.27 5.12
N LYS A 4 0.21 -16.20 4.24
CA LYS A 4 0.63 -16.20 2.84
C LYS A 4 0.23 -14.90 2.14
N TYR A 5 -1.00 -14.44 2.34
CA TYR A 5 -1.50 -13.22 1.69
C TYR A 5 -0.90 -11.95 2.31
N LEU A 6 -0.53 -11.98 3.59
CA LEU A 6 0.24 -10.88 4.18
C LEU A 6 1.59 -10.70 3.46
N PHE A 7 2.33 -11.79 3.23
CA PHE A 7 3.61 -11.71 2.50
C PHE A 7 3.43 -11.22 1.07
N VAL A 8 2.40 -11.66 0.37
CA VAL A 8 2.07 -11.18 -0.98
C VAL A 8 1.83 -9.67 -0.97
N ALA A 9 1.05 -9.16 0.01
CA ALA A 9 0.79 -7.73 0.13
C ALA A 9 2.04 -6.92 0.51
N VAL A 10 2.88 -7.45 1.40
CA VAL A 10 4.15 -6.81 1.79
C VAL A 10 5.10 -6.75 0.59
N ASP A 11 5.28 -7.84 -0.15
CA ASP A 11 6.12 -7.87 -1.35
C ASP A 11 5.63 -6.87 -2.41
N ALA A 12 4.31 -6.84 -2.65
CA ALA A 12 3.69 -5.90 -3.57
C ALA A 12 3.95 -4.43 -3.15
N ALA A 13 3.80 -4.12 -1.86
CA ALA A 13 4.01 -2.78 -1.34
C ALA A 13 5.48 -2.33 -1.44
N LEU A 14 6.42 -3.22 -1.14
CA LEU A 14 7.86 -2.93 -1.22
C LEU A 14 8.30 -2.70 -2.67
N LYS A 15 7.90 -3.57 -3.61
CA LYS A 15 8.22 -3.42 -5.04
C LYS A 15 7.57 -2.17 -5.66
N ALA A 16 6.33 -1.86 -5.29
CA ALA A 16 5.69 -0.61 -5.71
C ALA A 16 6.44 0.61 -5.16
N GLY A 17 6.88 0.56 -3.91
CA GLY A 17 7.69 1.60 -3.29
C GLY A 17 9.03 1.81 -4.00
N GLU A 18 9.67 0.76 -4.50
CA GLU A 18 10.88 0.84 -5.32
C GLU A 18 10.61 1.57 -6.65
N GLU A 19 9.52 1.22 -7.36
CA GLU A 19 9.12 1.91 -8.58
C GLU A 19 8.83 3.39 -8.33
N ILE A 20 8.10 3.72 -7.26
CA ILE A 20 7.82 5.09 -6.86
C ILE A 20 9.12 5.86 -6.59
N LEU A 21 10.05 5.28 -5.81
CA LEU A 21 11.31 5.91 -5.46
C LEU A 21 12.21 6.13 -6.68
N SER A 22 12.20 5.23 -7.66
CA SER A 22 12.97 5.37 -8.90
C SER A 22 12.61 6.65 -9.65
N ILE A 23 11.33 7.04 -9.63
CA ILE A 23 10.81 8.26 -10.24
C ILE A 23 11.01 9.46 -9.30
N TYR A 24 10.74 9.28 -8.02
CA TYR A 24 10.82 10.34 -7.01
C TYR A 24 12.22 10.92 -6.86
N THR A 25 13.24 10.07 -6.95
CA THR A 25 14.65 10.46 -6.78
C THR A 25 15.31 10.93 -8.07
N ASP A 26 14.68 10.73 -9.23
CA ASP A 26 15.20 11.22 -10.51
C ASP A 26 15.04 12.73 -10.61
N PRO A 27 16.15 13.52 -10.67
CA PRO A 27 16.09 14.96 -10.80
C PRO A 27 15.53 15.45 -12.14
N ALA A 28 15.58 14.59 -13.18
CA ALA A 28 15.09 14.90 -14.53
C ALA A 28 13.59 14.58 -14.69
N SER A 29 12.98 13.90 -13.71
CA SER A 29 11.56 13.54 -13.78
C SER A 29 10.68 14.76 -13.59
N ASP A 30 9.80 14.99 -14.57
CA ASP A 30 8.69 15.95 -14.48
C ASP A 30 7.41 15.32 -13.92
N PHE A 31 7.48 14.02 -13.54
CA PHE A 31 6.40 13.18 -13.00
C PHE A 31 5.26 12.90 -13.99
N GLU A 32 5.27 13.42 -15.20
CA GLU A 32 4.18 13.29 -16.18
C GLU A 32 2.80 13.54 -15.56
N ILE A 33 2.64 14.69 -14.90
CA ILE A 33 1.46 15.00 -14.09
C ILE A 33 0.24 15.18 -14.99
N GLU A 34 -0.76 14.33 -14.78
CA GLU A 34 -2.09 14.45 -15.36
C GLU A 34 -3.12 14.84 -14.29
N ARG A 35 -4.35 15.16 -14.73
CA ARG A 35 -5.47 15.42 -13.82
C ARG A 35 -6.57 14.42 -14.08
N LYS A 36 -7.04 13.74 -13.02
CA LYS A 36 -8.23 12.88 -13.05
C LYS A 36 -9.50 13.71 -13.24
N ALA A 37 -10.64 13.05 -13.47
CA ALA A 37 -11.94 13.71 -13.67
C ALA A 37 -12.36 14.58 -12.45
N ASP A 38 -11.94 14.23 -11.25
CA ASP A 38 -12.14 14.99 -10.00
C ASP A 38 -11.08 16.05 -9.75
N HIS A 39 -10.21 16.33 -10.75
CA HIS A 39 -9.09 17.26 -10.70
C HIS A 39 -7.95 16.86 -9.75
N SER A 40 -7.95 15.69 -9.15
CA SER A 40 -6.80 15.17 -8.40
C SER A 40 -5.63 14.89 -9.36
N PRO A 41 -4.37 15.05 -8.90
CA PRO A 41 -3.21 14.73 -9.72
C PRO A 41 -3.05 13.21 -9.85
N LEU A 42 -2.55 12.80 -11.02
CA LEU A 42 -2.10 11.45 -11.35
C LEU A 42 -0.71 11.56 -11.94
N THR A 43 0.22 10.77 -11.50
CA THR A 43 1.59 10.75 -12.01
C THR A 43 1.95 9.40 -12.63
N ILE A 44 3.06 9.35 -13.33
CA ILE A 44 3.62 8.08 -13.83
C ILE A 44 3.95 7.12 -12.68
N ALA A 45 4.27 7.65 -11.47
CA ALA A 45 4.55 6.83 -10.29
C ALA A 45 3.31 6.08 -9.81
N ASP A 46 2.14 6.73 -9.77
CA ASP A 46 0.86 6.10 -9.43
C ASP A 46 0.57 4.92 -10.36
N ARG A 47 0.75 5.12 -11.67
CA ARG A 47 0.50 4.09 -12.68
C ARG A 47 1.45 2.91 -12.57
N LYS A 48 2.75 3.17 -12.42
CA LYS A 48 3.74 2.09 -12.27
C LYS A 48 3.51 1.30 -11.00
N ALA A 49 3.27 1.98 -9.87
CA ALA A 49 2.93 1.34 -8.61
C ALA A 49 1.66 0.46 -8.75
N HIS A 50 0.61 0.99 -9.40
CA HIS A 50 -0.60 0.22 -9.67
C HIS A 50 -0.32 -1.06 -10.46
N VAL A 51 0.41 -0.96 -11.58
CA VAL A 51 0.72 -2.12 -12.43
C VAL A 51 1.52 -3.17 -11.65
N THR A 52 2.52 -2.74 -10.88
CA THR A 52 3.34 -3.64 -10.06
C THR A 52 2.50 -4.36 -9.02
N ILE A 53 1.67 -3.64 -8.27
CA ILE A 53 0.80 -4.23 -7.24
C ILE A 53 -0.22 -5.17 -7.88
N ALA A 54 -0.92 -4.73 -8.92
CA ALA A 54 -1.94 -5.53 -9.59
C ALA A 54 -1.37 -6.84 -10.13
N THR A 55 -0.19 -6.81 -10.77
CA THR A 55 0.48 -8.02 -11.29
C THR A 55 0.76 -9.04 -10.19
N ILE A 56 1.21 -8.60 -9.01
CA ILE A 56 1.51 -9.50 -7.90
C ILE A 56 0.22 -10.03 -7.26
N LEU A 57 -0.79 -9.17 -7.06
CA LEU A 57 -2.04 -9.56 -6.42
C LEU A 57 -2.91 -10.45 -7.32
N ASP A 58 -2.80 -10.33 -8.65
CA ASP A 58 -3.50 -11.19 -9.63
C ASP A 58 -3.07 -12.67 -9.56
N GLU A 59 -1.94 -12.99 -8.92
CA GLU A 59 -1.55 -14.36 -8.60
C GLU A 59 -2.39 -14.97 -7.48
N THR A 60 -3.22 -14.17 -6.81
CA THR A 60 -4.15 -14.62 -5.76
C THR A 60 -5.56 -14.84 -6.34
N PRO A 61 -6.42 -15.64 -5.69
CA PRO A 61 -7.77 -15.89 -6.18
C PRO A 61 -8.75 -14.73 -5.94
N PHE A 62 -8.29 -13.57 -5.49
CA PHE A 62 -9.16 -12.46 -5.07
C PHE A 62 -9.08 -11.31 -6.07
N PRO A 63 -10.23 -10.71 -6.44
CA PRO A 63 -10.25 -9.54 -7.30
C PRO A 63 -9.57 -8.33 -6.63
N VAL A 64 -9.02 -7.45 -7.46
CA VAL A 64 -8.32 -6.22 -7.03
C VAL A 64 -9.20 -5.01 -7.34
N LEU A 65 -9.51 -4.22 -6.32
CA LEU A 65 -10.11 -2.89 -6.42
C LEU A 65 -9.02 -1.87 -6.10
N SER A 66 -8.50 -1.22 -7.13
CA SER A 66 -7.45 -0.20 -7.01
C SER A 66 -7.98 1.18 -7.40
N GLU A 67 -7.50 2.23 -6.72
CA GLU A 67 -7.82 3.62 -7.06
C GLU A 67 -7.46 3.95 -8.51
N GLU A 68 -6.31 3.44 -8.98
CA GLU A 68 -5.83 3.65 -10.35
C GLU A 68 -6.28 2.55 -11.34
N GLY A 69 -7.14 1.66 -10.87
CA GLY A 69 -7.69 0.57 -11.67
C GLY A 69 -8.84 1.03 -12.57
N LYS A 70 -9.34 0.09 -13.37
CA LYS A 70 -10.55 0.33 -14.16
C LYS A 70 -11.74 0.60 -13.25
N HIS A 71 -12.54 1.59 -13.62
CA HIS A 71 -13.83 1.79 -12.96
C HIS A 71 -14.70 0.55 -13.12
N LEU A 72 -15.07 -0.08 -12.01
CA LEU A 72 -15.96 -1.24 -11.98
C LEU A 72 -17.31 -0.82 -11.40
N GLU A 73 -18.37 -1.16 -12.14
CA GLU A 73 -19.74 -0.93 -11.68
C GLU A 73 -20.00 -1.64 -10.35
N TYR A 74 -20.82 -1.01 -9.51
CA TYR A 74 -21.15 -1.55 -8.19
C TYR A 74 -21.73 -2.98 -8.28
N ASP A 75 -22.56 -3.26 -9.27
CA ASP A 75 -23.18 -4.57 -9.47
C ASP A 75 -22.15 -5.69 -9.75
N THR A 76 -21.01 -5.35 -10.34
CA THR A 76 -19.91 -6.30 -10.55
C THR A 76 -19.23 -6.66 -9.24
N ARG A 77 -18.95 -5.68 -8.37
CA ARG A 77 -18.13 -5.84 -7.15
C ARG A 77 -18.93 -6.14 -5.89
N ARG A 78 -20.24 -5.89 -5.86
CA ARG A 78 -21.11 -6.11 -4.68
C ARG A 78 -21.16 -7.56 -4.18
N ASN A 79 -20.84 -8.52 -5.06
CA ASN A 79 -20.87 -9.96 -4.77
C ASN A 79 -19.46 -10.51 -4.39
N TRP A 80 -18.47 -9.65 -4.31
CA TRP A 80 -17.13 -10.07 -3.89
C TRP A 80 -17.09 -10.23 -2.37
N ASP A 81 -17.01 -11.48 -1.91
CA ASP A 81 -16.89 -11.79 -0.47
C ASP A 81 -15.50 -11.42 0.04
N VAL A 82 -14.46 -11.65 -0.78
CA VAL A 82 -13.07 -11.30 -0.47
C VAL A 82 -12.49 -10.52 -1.64
N MET A 83 -11.79 -9.41 -1.35
CA MET A 83 -11.15 -8.59 -2.37
C MET A 83 -9.95 -7.84 -1.80
N TRP A 84 -9.01 -7.51 -2.67
CA TRP A 84 -7.97 -6.53 -2.38
C TRP A 84 -8.50 -5.12 -2.59
N ILE A 85 -8.18 -4.20 -1.67
CA ILE A 85 -8.36 -2.76 -1.84
C ILE A 85 -6.98 -2.14 -1.82
N VAL A 86 -6.69 -1.32 -2.84
CA VAL A 86 -5.35 -0.78 -3.10
C VAL A 86 -5.43 0.70 -3.39
N ASP A 87 -4.60 1.47 -2.69
CA ASP A 87 -4.20 2.82 -3.10
C ASP A 87 -2.69 2.77 -3.37
N PRO A 88 -2.29 2.82 -4.65
CA PRO A 88 -0.89 2.61 -5.04
C PRO A 88 0.05 3.72 -4.60
N LEU A 89 -0.46 4.97 -4.49
CA LEU A 89 0.29 6.13 -4.04
C LEU A 89 -0.65 7.14 -3.38
N ASP A 90 -0.92 6.94 -2.09
CA ASP A 90 -1.66 7.90 -1.27
C ASP A 90 -0.76 9.08 -0.90
N GLY A 91 -1.22 10.29 -1.21
CA GLY A 91 -0.44 11.50 -1.03
C GLY A 91 0.27 11.95 -2.32
N THR A 92 -0.35 11.82 -3.50
CA THR A 92 0.22 12.25 -4.79
C THR A 92 0.61 13.74 -4.77
N LYS A 93 -0.13 14.59 -4.05
CA LYS A 93 0.23 16.01 -3.88
C LYS A 93 1.54 16.18 -3.11
N GLU A 94 1.75 15.39 -2.10
CA GLU A 94 2.96 15.36 -1.27
C GLU A 94 4.15 14.78 -2.05
N PHE A 95 3.89 13.77 -2.88
CA PHE A 95 4.86 13.24 -3.84
C PHE A 95 5.34 14.35 -4.80
N ILE A 96 4.43 15.07 -5.44
CA ILE A 96 4.75 16.19 -6.35
C ILE A 96 5.53 17.29 -5.65
N LYS A 97 5.19 17.63 -4.41
CA LYS A 97 5.90 18.61 -3.59
C LYS A 97 7.27 18.15 -3.07
N ARG A 98 7.61 16.86 -3.28
CA ARG A 98 8.86 16.25 -2.82
C ARG A 98 9.09 16.35 -1.31
N ASN A 99 8.02 16.29 -0.49
CA ASN A 99 8.13 16.31 0.98
C ASN A 99 8.28 14.93 1.63
N GLY A 100 8.13 13.84 0.85
CA GLY A 100 8.31 12.45 1.30
C GLY A 100 7.15 11.88 2.12
N GLU A 101 6.02 12.56 2.20
CA GLU A 101 4.85 12.16 3.00
C GLU A 101 3.79 11.47 2.14
N PHE A 102 4.14 10.34 1.57
CA PHE A 102 3.24 9.50 0.78
C PHE A 102 3.41 8.02 1.14
N THR A 103 2.39 7.23 0.87
CA THR A 103 2.32 5.81 1.24
C THR A 103 1.81 4.93 0.11
N VAL A 104 2.12 3.63 0.20
CA VAL A 104 1.46 2.55 -0.54
C VAL A 104 0.54 1.84 0.43
N ASN A 105 -0.74 1.72 0.10
CA ASN A 105 -1.74 1.11 0.97
C ASN A 105 -2.39 -0.11 0.30
N ILE A 106 -2.34 -1.27 0.98
CA ILE A 106 -2.92 -2.53 0.49
C ILE A 106 -3.70 -3.19 1.61
N ALA A 107 -4.95 -3.54 1.38
CA ALA A 107 -5.77 -4.28 2.32
C ALA A 107 -6.45 -5.49 1.69
N LEU A 108 -6.49 -6.63 2.39
CA LEU A 108 -7.40 -7.72 2.07
C LEU A 108 -8.65 -7.57 2.93
N VAL A 109 -9.79 -7.47 2.26
CA VAL A 109 -11.10 -7.27 2.89
C VAL A 109 -11.97 -8.49 2.67
N LYS A 110 -12.61 -8.99 3.73
CA LYS A 110 -13.57 -10.09 3.70
C LYS A 110 -14.89 -9.64 4.30
N ALA A 111 -15.98 -9.83 3.57
CA ALA A 111 -17.34 -9.43 4.02
C ALA A 111 -17.39 -7.98 4.56
N GLY A 112 -16.67 -7.06 3.92
CA GLY A 112 -16.58 -5.65 4.32
C GLY A 112 -15.65 -5.35 5.51
N VAL A 113 -14.94 -6.36 6.06
CA VAL A 113 -14.02 -6.19 7.18
C VAL A 113 -12.57 -6.40 6.70
N PRO A 114 -11.64 -5.45 6.93
CA PRO A 114 -10.22 -5.66 6.68
C PRO A 114 -9.67 -6.80 7.55
N ILE A 115 -9.08 -7.80 6.92
CA ILE A 115 -8.44 -8.95 7.60
C ILE A 115 -6.92 -8.89 7.52
N ILE A 116 -6.37 -8.21 6.52
CA ILE A 116 -4.95 -7.88 6.37
C ILE A 116 -4.87 -6.41 5.97
N GLY A 117 -3.88 -5.70 6.52
CA GLY A 117 -3.53 -4.34 6.12
C GLY A 117 -2.03 -4.16 6.04
N VAL A 118 -1.57 -3.47 4.99
CA VAL A 118 -0.17 -3.09 4.76
C VAL A 118 -0.12 -1.63 4.36
N ILE A 119 0.72 -0.85 5.05
CA ILE A 119 1.04 0.53 4.72
C ILE A 119 2.55 0.64 4.65
N TYR A 120 3.07 1.08 3.51
CA TYR A 120 4.50 1.27 3.32
C TYR A 120 4.81 2.74 3.02
N LEU A 121 5.79 3.30 3.74
CA LEU A 121 6.33 4.65 3.54
C LEU A 121 7.70 4.51 2.85
N PRO A 122 7.76 4.65 1.51
CA PRO A 122 8.99 4.34 0.77
C PRO A 122 10.18 5.20 1.17
N VAL A 123 9.99 6.51 1.35
CA VAL A 123 11.08 7.45 1.71
C VAL A 123 11.63 7.15 3.11
N LYS A 124 10.76 6.78 4.04
CA LYS A 124 11.16 6.45 5.43
C LYS A 124 11.62 5.02 5.59
N LYS A 125 11.38 4.14 4.58
CA LYS A 125 11.60 2.69 4.64
C LYS A 125 10.90 2.06 5.84
N GLU A 126 9.67 2.52 6.11
CA GLU A 126 8.84 2.07 7.22
C GLU A 126 7.64 1.29 6.69
N LEU A 127 7.46 0.09 7.20
CA LEU A 127 6.35 -0.81 6.89
C LEU A 127 5.47 -0.96 8.13
N TYR A 128 4.19 -0.72 7.99
CA TYR A 128 3.17 -1.09 8.96
C TYR A 128 2.37 -2.25 8.38
N PHE A 129 2.17 -3.29 9.17
CA PHE A 129 1.37 -4.44 8.76
C PHE A 129 0.52 -4.95 9.90
N ALA A 130 -0.63 -5.48 9.56
CA ALA A 130 -1.58 -6.03 10.51
C ALA A 130 -2.36 -7.21 9.92
N GLY A 131 -2.79 -8.10 10.79
CA GLY A 131 -3.75 -9.17 10.49
C GLY A 131 -4.56 -9.53 11.71
N GLN A 132 -5.77 -10.10 11.52
CA GLN A 132 -6.69 -10.39 12.62
C GLN A 132 -6.09 -11.29 13.69
N GLU A 133 -5.29 -12.29 13.29
CA GLU A 133 -4.65 -13.25 14.21
C GLU A 133 -3.19 -12.88 14.54
N ILE A 134 -2.66 -11.83 13.90
CA ILE A 134 -1.25 -11.44 13.97
C ILE A 134 -1.04 -10.27 14.93
N GLY A 135 -2.00 -9.33 14.96
CA GLY A 135 -1.84 -8.02 15.58
C GLY A 135 -1.30 -6.98 14.58
N ALA A 136 -0.89 -5.82 15.09
CA ALA A 136 -0.37 -4.71 14.28
C ALA A 136 1.08 -4.40 14.68
N TYR A 137 1.94 -4.23 13.67
CA TYR A 137 3.38 -4.08 13.83
C TYR A 137 3.95 -3.01 12.90
N LYS A 138 5.07 -2.42 13.31
CA LYS A 138 5.90 -1.52 12.52
C LYS A 138 7.29 -2.11 12.35
N LEU A 139 7.79 -2.15 11.14
CA LEU A 139 9.17 -2.51 10.79
C LEU A 139 9.85 -1.33 10.11
N SER A 140 11.05 -0.98 10.55
CA SER A 140 11.84 0.12 9.98
C SER A 140 13.07 -0.41 9.24
N GLY A 141 13.51 0.31 8.20
CA GLY A 141 14.70 -0.03 7.41
C GLY A 141 14.47 -1.11 6.35
N ILE A 142 13.22 -1.52 6.10
CA ILE A 142 12.90 -2.54 5.11
C ILE A 142 12.77 -1.94 3.70
N THR A 143 13.35 -2.63 2.72
CA THR A 143 13.23 -2.30 1.30
C THR A 143 12.85 -3.50 0.45
N THR A 144 13.18 -4.71 0.90
CA THR A 144 12.90 -5.98 0.21
C THR A 144 12.54 -7.05 1.23
N LEU A 145 11.80 -8.07 0.82
CA LEU A 145 11.67 -9.31 1.58
C LEU A 145 12.82 -10.25 1.21
N GLU A 146 13.36 -10.93 2.21
CA GLU A 146 14.31 -12.01 2.00
C GLU A 146 13.58 -13.29 1.55
N ASP A 147 14.24 -14.14 0.77
CA ASP A 147 13.66 -15.38 0.24
C ASP A 147 13.21 -16.35 1.35
N ASP A 148 13.85 -16.29 2.51
CA ASP A 148 13.54 -17.09 3.68
C ASP A 148 12.71 -16.36 4.75
N ALA A 149 12.06 -15.25 4.37
CA ALA A 149 11.20 -14.47 5.28
C ALA A 149 10.07 -15.34 5.83
N THR A 150 9.90 -15.29 7.15
CA THR A 150 8.79 -15.93 7.88
C THR A 150 8.06 -14.90 8.72
N LEU A 151 6.81 -15.19 9.09
CA LEU A 151 6.04 -14.29 9.96
C LEU A 151 6.78 -14.05 11.29
N ASP A 152 7.34 -15.09 11.89
CA ASP A 152 8.07 -14.98 13.16
C ASP A 152 9.29 -14.06 13.03
N LYS A 153 10.05 -14.14 11.92
CA LYS A 153 11.16 -13.24 11.65
C LYS A 153 10.69 -11.80 11.44
N LEU A 154 9.60 -11.62 10.67
CA LEU A 154 9.03 -10.31 10.41
C LEU A 154 8.54 -9.65 11.71
N VAL A 155 7.78 -10.39 12.52
CA VAL A 155 7.29 -9.92 13.83
C VAL A 155 8.44 -9.66 14.80
N ALA A 156 9.43 -10.55 14.88
CA ALA A 156 10.58 -10.39 15.77
C ALA A 156 11.44 -9.15 15.45
N ALA A 157 11.51 -8.77 14.16
CA ALA A 157 12.21 -7.56 13.72
C ALA A 157 11.37 -6.28 13.88
N SER A 158 10.10 -6.39 14.26
CA SER A 158 9.13 -5.31 14.29
C SER A 158 8.82 -4.85 15.72
N VAL A 159 8.22 -3.68 15.83
CA VAL A 159 7.69 -3.14 17.10
C VAL A 159 6.16 -3.21 17.05
N PRO A 160 5.48 -3.74 18.09
CA PRO A 160 4.02 -3.69 18.19
C PRO A 160 3.49 -2.26 18.13
N VAL A 161 2.42 -2.04 17.37
CA VAL A 161 1.75 -0.73 17.26
C VAL A 161 0.46 -0.78 18.08
N SER A 162 0.35 0.11 19.08
CA SER A 162 -0.88 0.26 19.86
C SER A 162 -1.80 1.31 19.24
N TYR A 163 -3.11 1.21 19.52
CA TYR A 163 -4.13 2.16 19.07
C TYR A 163 -3.81 3.63 19.41
N THR A 164 -3.03 3.89 20.46
CA THR A 164 -2.60 5.23 20.85
C THR A 164 -1.65 5.89 19.84
N HIS A 165 -0.89 5.11 19.07
CA HIS A 165 -0.01 5.62 18.01
C HIS A 165 -0.78 6.04 16.75
N LEU A 166 -1.89 5.36 16.43
CA LEU A 166 -2.73 5.69 15.28
C LEU A 166 -3.50 7.01 15.48
N ARG A 167 -3.97 7.31 16.70
CA ARG A 167 -4.66 8.58 16.99
C ARG A 167 -3.77 9.83 16.85
N ALA A 168 -2.48 9.71 17.02
CA ALA A 168 -1.57 10.86 16.91
C ALA A 168 -1.40 11.36 15.46
N HIS A 169 -1.68 10.50 14.46
CA HIS A 169 -1.64 10.87 13.05
C HIS A 169 -2.96 11.45 12.52
N GLU A 170 -4.11 10.98 13.02
CA GLU A 170 -5.43 11.48 12.57
C GLU A 170 -5.74 12.92 13.01
N THR A 171 -5.14 13.40 14.09
CA THR A 171 -5.43 14.75 14.61
C THR A 171 -4.70 15.89 13.88
N ARG A 172 -3.81 15.61 12.94
CA ARG A 172 -3.09 16.63 12.16
C ARG A 172 -3.70 16.95 10.79
N GLY A 173 -4.71 16.20 10.35
CA GLY A 173 -5.35 16.38 9.04
C GLY A 173 -6.66 17.17 9.02
N ASN A 174 -7.21 17.59 10.19
CA ASN A 174 -8.51 18.28 10.29
C ASN A 174 -8.45 19.56 11.13
N LEU A 175 -7.51 20.44 10.82
CA LEU A 175 -7.53 21.84 11.27
C LEU A 175 -7.21 22.78 10.11
#